data_4bbd3459ec8aa1d44b1bdb88a88ea4e9
#
_entry.id   4bbd3459ec8aa1d44b1bdb88a88ea4e9
#
_cell.length_a   1.000
_cell.length_b   1.000
_cell.length_c   1.000
_cell.angle_alpha   90.00
_cell.angle_beta   90.00
_cell.angle_gamma   90.00
#
_symmetry.space_group_name_H-M   'P 1'
#
loop_
_entity.id
_entity.type
_entity.pdbx_description
1 polymer ?
#
loop_
_entity_poly.entity_id
_entity_poly.type
_entity_poly.pdbx_seq_one_letter_code
_entity_poly.pdbx_strand_id
1 'polypeptide(L)'
;MTVFPLSYAGGQQPAFNLTLMPGLVKNHDHAARLNNSDFMAALEAKMAEDDVMVLVHGYLAGGFVGKDKCITKPSDVVGLQTRAAGKAFEQMLVGAGASIASMASSEIYNAMQTGVLNAANTSSSSFVSYRIYEQVKCYTPASDIALWFMYQPLLMNKSKFESLNAEQQAALLAGAEKAEAYYLVEAKKQDAASVDVFRKAGVEIAEMTPEDFAAWRAIAQETSYKKFLADVPDGQALLDMAMAVE
;
A
#
# COMPACT_ATOMS: atom_id res chain seq x y z
N MET A 1 4.04 19.11 8.40
CA MET A 1 3.41 17.78 8.51
C MET A 1 2.76 17.42 7.20
N THR A 2 2.81 16.15 6.82
CA THR A 2 2.16 15.62 5.61
C THR A 2 1.79 14.15 5.79
N VAL A 3 0.66 13.73 5.19
CA VAL A 3 0.36 12.31 5.02
C VAL A 3 1.06 11.87 3.72
N PHE A 4 1.93 10.84 3.78
CA PHE A 4 2.76 10.48 2.65
C PHE A 4 2.91 8.96 2.49
N PRO A 5 2.62 8.41 1.29
CA PRO A 5 2.88 7.00 0.99
C PRO A 5 4.39 6.74 0.95
N LEU A 6 4.92 6.05 1.97
CA LEU A 6 6.38 5.93 2.13
C LEU A 6 7.04 5.19 0.95
N SER A 7 6.33 4.27 0.31
CA SER A 7 6.80 3.57 -0.90
C SER A 7 7.11 4.50 -2.08
N TYR A 8 6.56 5.72 -2.11
CA TYR A 8 6.88 6.71 -3.16
C TYR A 8 8.31 7.26 -3.02
N ALA A 9 8.88 7.21 -1.83
CA ALA A 9 10.29 7.54 -1.60
C ALA A 9 11.25 6.35 -1.85
N GLY A 10 10.75 5.18 -2.24
CA GLY A 10 11.54 3.97 -2.47
C GLY A 10 12.60 4.07 -3.58
N GLY A 11 12.54 5.11 -4.41
CA GLY A 11 13.60 5.42 -5.37
C GLY A 11 14.82 6.09 -4.74
N GLN A 12 14.62 6.88 -3.67
CA GLN A 12 15.67 7.57 -2.92
C GLN A 12 16.19 6.70 -1.77
N GLN A 13 15.27 6.06 -1.04
CA GLN A 13 15.58 5.14 0.05
C GLN A 13 14.96 3.75 -0.27
N PRO A 14 15.73 2.83 -0.87
CA PRO A 14 15.21 1.53 -1.32
C PRO A 14 14.59 0.67 -0.21
N ALA A 15 14.99 0.83 1.05
CA ALA A 15 14.39 0.15 2.20
C ALA A 15 12.89 0.42 2.32
N PHE A 16 12.42 1.61 1.93
CA PHE A 16 11.00 1.99 1.99
C PHE A 16 10.11 1.20 1.01
N ASN A 17 10.67 0.46 0.06
CA ASN A 17 9.89 -0.45 -0.78
C ASN A 17 9.25 -1.59 0.03
N LEU A 18 9.79 -1.96 1.22
CA LEU A 18 9.15 -2.91 2.12
C LEU A 18 7.77 -2.45 2.61
N THR A 19 7.53 -1.16 2.68
CA THR A 19 6.26 -0.59 3.16
C THR A 19 5.08 -0.79 2.20
N LEU A 20 5.35 -1.34 1.02
CA LEU A 20 4.36 -1.83 0.06
C LEU A 20 4.85 -3.11 -0.62
N MET A 21 5.49 -4.00 0.12
CA MET A 21 5.90 -5.30 -0.42
C MET A 21 4.67 -6.21 -0.58
N PRO A 22 4.43 -6.78 -1.78
CA PRO A 22 3.23 -7.57 -2.03
C PRO A 22 3.06 -8.73 -1.05
N GLY A 23 1.93 -8.79 -0.35
CA GLY A 23 1.58 -9.86 0.58
C GLY A 23 2.45 -9.95 1.84
N LEU A 24 3.23 -8.91 2.19
CA LEU A 24 3.99 -8.83 3.44
C LEU A 24 3.05 -8.53 4.62
N VAL A 25 2.22 -7.51 4.49
CA VAL A 25 1.21 -7.16 5.49
C VAL A 25 -0.07 -7.94 5.20
N LYS A 26 -0.56 -8.68 6.20
CA LYS A 26 -1.67 -9.64 6.05
C LYS A 26 -3.04 -8.97 6.14
N ASN A 27 -3.20 -8.07 7.11
CA ASN A 27 -4.44 -7.35 7.40
C ASN A 27 -4.15 -6.15 8.33
N HIS A 28 -5.17 -5.37 8.67
CA HIS A 28 -5.03 -4.20 9.53
C HIS A 28 -4.53 -4.51 10.95
N ASP A 29 -4.87 -5.68 11.51
CA ASP A 29 -4.41 -6.05 12.85
C ASP A 29 -2.92 -6.42 12.82
N HIS A 30 -2.46 -7.08 11.75
CA HIS A 30 -1.03 -7.29 11.52
C HIS A 30 -0.30 -5.97 11.30
N ALA A 31 -0.87 -5.06 10.51
CA ALA A 31 -0.34 -3.70 10.32
C ALA A 31 -0.17 -2.94 11.64
N ALA A 32 -1.17 -3.00 12.52
CA ALA A 32 -1.10 -2.38 13.85
C ALA A 32 0.02 -2.97 14.73
N ARG A 33 0.27 -4.28 14.64
CA ARG A 33 1.40 -4.90 15.37
C ARG A 33 2.76 -4.48 14.81
N LEU A 34 2.86 -4.28 13.50
CA LEU A 34 4.07 -3.76 12.85
C LEU A 34 4.48 -2.38 13.39
N ASN A 35 3.52 -1.52 13.77
CA ASN A 35 3.81 -0.17 14.26
C ASN A 35 4.74 -0.16 15.48
N ASN A 36 4.71 -1.21 16.32
CA ASN A 36 5.51 -1.31 17.55
C ASN A 36 6.60 -2.38 17.43
N SER A 37 7.03 -2.73 16.24
CA SER A 37 8.03 -3.77 15.99
C SER A 37 9.43 -3.20 15.75
N ASP A 38 10.45 -4.04 15.89
CA ASP A 38 11.83 -3.71 15.53
C ASP A 38 11.95 -3.30 14.06
N PHE A 39 11.12 -3.86 13.19
CA PHE A 39 11.02 -3.45 11.80
C PHE A 39 10.64 -1.98 11.66
N MET A 40 9.59 -1.53 12.36
CA MET A 40 9.18 -0.12 12.29
C MET A 40 10.24 0.80 12.89
N ALA A 41 10.84 0.43 14.03
CA ALA A 41 11.92 1.18 14.63
C ALA A 41 13.12 1.36 13.67
N ALA A 42 13.46 0.30 12.90
CA ALA A 42 14.52 0.37 11.90
C ALA A 42 14.17 1.32 10.73
N LEU A 43 12.91 1.33 10.28
CA LEU A 43 12.45 2.27 9.24
C LEU A 43 12.43 3.72 9.75
N GLU A 44 11.98 3.95 10.98
CA GLU A 44 11.99 5.28 11.61
C GLU A 44 13.41 5.82 11.79
N ALA A 45 14.37 4.97 12.14
CA ALA A 45 15.78 5.35 12.19
C ALA A 45 16.27 5.86 10.83
N LYS A 46 15.92 5.19 9.73
CA LYS A 46 16.25 5.66 8.37
C LYS A 46 15.54 6.97 8.00
N MET A 47 14.30 7.16 8.43
CA MET A 47 13.60 8.45 8.23
C MET A 47 14.24 9.59 9.05
N ALA A 48 14.72 9.28 10.25
CA ALA A 48 15.35 10.27 11.12
C ALA A 48 16.70 10.79 10.58
N GLU A 49 17.41 10.02 9.75
CA GLU A 49 18.60 10.46 9.02
C GLU A 49 18.29 11.64 8.07
N ASP A 50 17.06 11.68 7.54
CA ASP A 50 16.53 12.73 6.65
C ASP A 50 15.71 13.80 7.41
N ASP A 51 15.87 13.90 8.74
CA ASP A 51 15.15 14.84 9.61
C ASP A 51 13.62 14.66 9.56
N VAL A 52 13.16 13.42 9.38
CA VAL A 52 11.73 13.06 9.35
C VAL A 52 11.39 12.17 10.53
N MET A 53 10.25 12.41 11.15
CA MET A 53 9.65 11.57 12.18
C MET A 53 8.23 11.17 11.84
N VAL A 54 7.80 10.04 12.37
CA VAL A 54 6.42 9.59 12.30
C VAL A 54 5.64 10.17 13.50
N LEU A 55 4.49 10.77 13.22
CA LEU A 55 3.53 11.18 14.24
C LEU A 55 2.38 10.18 14.38
N VAL A 56 1.86 9.67 13.26
CA VAL A 56 0.75 8.71 13.25
C VAL A 56 1.09 7.60 12.27
N HIS A 57 1.05 6.37 12.73
CA HIS A 57 1.12 5.23 11.84
C HIS A 57 -0.23 5.03 11.14
N GLY A 58 -0.17 4.72 9.85
CA GLY A 58 -1.36 4.44 9.08
C GLY A 58 -1.07 3.48 7.94
N TYR A 59 -2.00 2.54 7.71
CA TYR A 59 -1.95 1.63 6.60
C TYR A 59 -3.27 1.68 5.83
N LEU A 60 -3.16 1.63 4.52
CA LEU A 60 -4.29 1.50 3.61
C LEU A 60 -4.28 0.11 2.99
N ALA A 61 -5.37 -0.60 3.12
CA ALA A 61 -5.60 -1.79 2.31
C ALA A 61 -6.11 -1.39 0.93
N GLY A 62 -5.89 -2.24 -0.06
CA GLY A 62 -6.33 -2.01 -1.41
C GLY A 62 -6.41 -3.29 -2.22
N GLY A 63 -6.79 -3.14 -3.46
CA GLY A 63 -7.02 -4.26 -4.36
C GLY A 63 -6.73 -3.93 -5.81
N PHE A 64 -7.39 -4.65 -6.71
CA PHE A 64 -7.30 -4.44 -8.15
C PHE A 64 -8.63 -3.98 -8.72
N VAL A 65 -8.54 -3.19 -9.78
CA VAL A 65 -9.66 -2.93 -10.68
C VAL A 65 -9.27 -3.30 -12.10
N GLY A 66 -10.22 -3.85 -12.84
CA GLY A 66 -10.07 -4.15 -14.25
C GLY A 66 -11.13 -3.45 -15.09
N LYS A 67 -10.70 -2.83 -16.19
CA LYS A 67 -11.58 -2.09 -17.08
C LYS A 67 -12.64 -3.00 -17.71
N ASP A 68 -12.24 -4.16 -18.15
CA ASP A 68 -13.11 -5.07 -18.90
C ASP A 68 -13.24 -6.48 -18.30
N LYS A 69 -12.37 -6.86 -17.37
CA LYS A 69 -12.35 -8.19 -16.71
C LYS A 69 -11.83 -8.10 -15.27
N CYS A 70 -12.12 -9.11 -14.49
CA CYS A 70 -11.62 -9.25 -13.14
C CYS A 70 -10.12 -9.60 -13.11
N ILE A 71 -9.44 -9.19 -12.03
CA ILE A 71 -8.04 -9.50 -11.78
C ILE A 71 -7.93 -10.14 -10.40
N THR A 72 -7.93 -11.46 -10.36
CA THR A 72 -7.78 -12.24 -9.11
C THR A 72 -6.43 -12.96 -9.06
N LYS A 73 -5.93 -13.42 -10.20
CA LYS A 73 -4.70 -14.23 -10.31
C LYS A 73 -3.71 -13.65 -11.32
N PRO A 74 -2.43 -14.05 -11.28
CA PRO A 74 -1.39 -13.48 -12.13
C PRO A 74 -1.67 -13.54 -13.64
N SER A 75 -2.29 -14.63 -14.11
CA SER A 75 -2.62 -14.77 -15.54
C SER A 75 -3.61 -13.71 -16.06
N ASP A 76 -4.36 -13.07 -15.17
CA ASP A 76 -5.35 -12.07 -15.56
C ASP A 76 -4.73 -10.74 -16.00
N VAL A 77 -3.48 -10.47 -15.62
CA VAL A 77 -2.78 -9.22 -16.02
C VAL A 77 -1.91 -9.40 -17.24
N VAL A 78 -1.76 -10.61 -17.78
CA VAL A 78 -0.92 -10.84 -18.96
C VAL A 78 -1.36 -9.96 -20.10
N GLY A 79 -0.41 -9.16 -20.64
CA GLY A 79 -0.62 -8.25 -21.75
C GLY A 79 -1.43 -6.99 -21.43
N LEU A 80 -1.86 -6.77 -20.17
CA LEU A 80 -2.55 -5.55 -19.78
C LEU A 80 -1.56 -4.41 -19.49
N GLN A 81 -1.98 -3.19 -19.82
CA GLN A 81 -1.34 -1.97 -19.35
C GLN A 81 -1.90 -1.66 -17.95
N THR A 82 -1.07 -1.78 -16.92
CA THR A 82 -1.49 -1.72 -15.52
C THR A 82 -0.78 -0.59 -14.79
N ARG A 83 -1.51 0.13 -13.95
CA ARG A 83 -0.89 1.05 -12.97
C ARG A 83 -0.49 0.27 -11.72
N ALA A 84 0.70 0.55 -11.22
CA ALA A 84 1.17 0.09 -9.91
C ALA A 84 1.54 1.26 -8.99
N ALA A 85 1.47 1.02 -7.68
CA ALA A 85 1.73 2.00 -6.64
C ALA A 85 3.12 1.79 -6.02
N GLY A 86 4.18 1.89 -6.81
CA GLY A 86 5.55 1.74 -6.33
C GLY A 86 6.27 0.51 -6.86
N LYS A 87 7.59 0.56 -6.73
CA LYS A 87 8.55 -0.37 -7.36
C LYS A 87 8.27 -1.85 -7.11
N ALA A 88 7.95 -2.22 -5.87
CA ALA A 88 7.72 -3.63 -5.53
C ALA A 88 6.52 -4.20 -6.30
N PHE A 89 5.41 -3.46 -6.38
CA PHE A 89 4.24 -3.87 -7.15
C PHE A 89 4.51 -3.85 -8.66
N GLU A 90 5.25 -2.87 -9.17
CA GLU A 90 5.66 -2.83 -10.58
C GLU A 90 6.42 -4.11 -10.97
N GLN A 91 7.39 -4.51 -10.15
CA GLN A 91 8.20 -5.70 -10.41
C GLN A 91 7.38 -6.99 -10.41
N MET A 92 6.45 -7.15 -9.46
CA MET A 92 5.56 -8.30 -9.42
C MET A 92 4.64 -8.35 -10.65
N LEU A 93 4.04 -7.23 -11.03
CA LEU A 93 3.13 -7.17 -12.18
C LEU A 93 3.86 -7.41 -13.50
N VAL A 94 5.07 -6.87 -13.67
CA VAL A 94 5.93 -7.19 -14.82
C VAL A 94 6.28 -8.67 -14.85
N GLY A 95 6.63 -9.25 -13.69
CA GLY A 95 6.86 -10.69 -13.57
C GLY A 95 5.65 -11.56 -13.90
N ALA A 96 4.44 -11.02 -13.72
CA ALA A 96 3.19 -11.65 -14.14
C ALA A 96 2.83 -11.40 -15.61
N GLY A 97 3.63 -10.65 -16.36
CA GLY A 97 3.43 -10.39 -17.79
C GLY A 97 2.60 -9.13 -18.11
N ALA A 98 2.43 -8.21 -17.15
CA ALA A 98 1.82 -6.91 -17.39
C ALA A 98 2.84 -5.89 -17.93
N SER A 99 2.35 -4.86 -18.62
CA SER A 99 3.08 -3.62 -18.88
C SER A 99 2.71 -2.56 -17.86
N ILE A 100 3.66 -1.71 -17.45
CA ILE A 100 3.44 -0.75 -16.36
C ILE A 100 3.36 0.68 -16.89
N ALA A 101 2.37 1.42 -16.37
CA ALA A 101 2.31 2.87 -16.44
C ALA A 101 2.42 3.43 -15.01
N SER A 102 3.57 4.02 -14.67
CA SER A 102 3.81 4.66 -13.38
C SER A 102 3.14 6.03 -13.34
N MET A 103 2.20 6.20 -12.41
CA MET A 103 1.47 7.46 -12.21
C MET A 103 0.90 7.55 -10.81
N ALA A 104 0.54 8.77 -10.37
CA ALA A 104 -0.16 8.97 -9.11
C ALA A 104 -1.56 8.34 -9.15
N SER A 105 -2.12 7.96 -7.97
CA SER A 105 -3.46 7.38 -7.89
C SER A 105 -4.57 8.34 -8.38
N SER A 106 -4.37 9.64 -8.25
CA SER A 106 -5.28 10.68 -8.75
C SER A 106 -5.42 10.71 -10.28
N GLU A 107 -4.48 10.09 -11.03
CA GLU A 107 -4.48 10.07 -12.49
C GLU A 107 -5.19 8.83 -13.05
N ILE A 108 -5.48 7.81 -12.20
CA ILE A 108 -6.06 6.52 -12.63
C ILE A 108 -7.40 6.72 -13.35
N TYR A 109 -8.27 7.58 -12.83
CA TYR A 109 -9.59 7.82 -13.44
C TYR A 109 -9.47 8.23 -14.92
N ASN A 110 -8.69 9.26 -15.21
CA ASN A 110 -8.48 9.75 -16.57
C ASN A 110 -7.77 8.72 -17.47
N ALA A 111 -6.77 8.01 -16.92
CA ALA A 111 -6.04 6.99 -17.65
C ALA A 111 -6.94 5.77 -18.01
N MET A 112 -7.85 5.38 -17.12
CA MET A 112 -8.88 4.38 -17.42
C MET A 112 -9.88 4.89 -18.46
N GLN A 113 -10.38 6.12 -18.30
CA GLN A 113 -11.35 6.73 -19.22
C GLN A 113 -10.80 6.78 -20.64
N THR A 114 -9.57 7.23 -20.81
CA THR A 114 -8.91 7.39 -22.13
C THR A 114 -8.36 6.08 -22.70
N GLY A 115 -8.41 4.99 -21.95
CA GLY A 115 -7.89 3.68 -22.40
C GLY A 115 -6.38 3.52 -22.31
N VAL A 116 -5.68 4.42 -21.63
CA VAL A 116 -4.25 4.26 -21.33
C VAL A 116 -4.02 3.10 -20.36
N LEU A 117 -4.96 2.86 -19.43
CA LEU A 117 -4.93 1.73 -18.50
C LEU A 117 -6.04 0.72 -18.79
N ASN A 118 -5.71 -0.57 -18.64
CA ASN A 118 -6.66 -1.68 -18.61
C ASN A 118 -6.93 -2.15 -17.18
N ALA A 119 -5.99 -1.94 -16.26
CA ALA A 119 -6.06 -2.35 -14.88
C ALA A 119 -5.30 -1.39 -13.97
N ALA A 120 -5.63 -1.39 -12.68
CA ALA A 120 -4.88 -0.65 -11.67
C ALA A 120 -4.98 -1.31 -10.31
N ASN A 121 -3.99 -1.07 -9.46
CA ASN A 121 -4.09 -1.27 -8.02
C ASN A 121 -3.92 0.05 -7.28
N THR A 122 -4.66 0.20 -6.20
CA THR A 122 -4.55 1.30 -5.24
C THR A 122 -5.36 0.97 -3.97
N SER A 123 -5.42 1.91 -3.01
CA SER A 123 -6.22 1.74 -1.80
C SER A 123 -7.72 1.74 -2.07
N SER A 124 -8.48 1.04 -1.23
CA SER A 124 -9.95 1.05 -1.24
C SER A 124 -10.51 2.47 -1.18
N SER A 125 -9.92 3.32 -0.34
CA SER A 125 -10.31 4.73 -0.22
C SER A 125 -10.06 5.54 -1.49
N SER A 126 -8.93 5.30 -2.20
CA SER A 126 -8.63 5.98 -3.48
C SER A 126 -9.59 5.53 -4.59
N PHE A 127 -9.94 4.26 -4.65
CA PHE A 127 -10.91 3.76 -5.62
C PHE A 127 -12.26 4.47 -5.51
N VAL A 128 -12.69 4.78 -4.28
CA VAL A 128 -13.96 5.49 -4.02
C VAL A 128 -13.80 6.99 -4.25
N SER A 129 -12.78 7.62 -3.65
CA SER A 129 -12.62 9.09 -3.67
C SER A 129 -12.34 9.64 -5.08
N TYR A 130 -11.63 8.88 -5.92
CA TYR A 130 -11.40 9.23 -7.32
C TYR A 130 -12.45 8.67 -8.27
N ARG A 131 -13.56 8.09 -7.76
CA ARG A 131 -14.70 7.60 -8.54
C ARG A 131 -14.30 6.56 -9.61
N ILE A 132 -13.28 5.75 -9.32
CA ILE A 132 -12.74 4.79 -10.30
C ILE A 132 -13.79 3.74 -10.69
N TYR A 133 -14.77 3.47 -9.83
CA TYR A 133 -15.93 2.60 -10.10
C TYR A 133 -16.73 2.98 -11.35
N GLU A 134 -16.60 4.23 -11.84
CA GLU A 134 -17.29 4.65 -13.08
C GLU A 134 -16.58 4.18 -14.37
N GLN A 135 -15.33 3.75 -14.27
CA GLN A 135 -14.47 3.47 -15.41
C GLN A 135 -14.12 1.96 -15.55
N VAL A 136 -14.62 1.12 -14.66
CA VAL A 136 -14.23 -0.29 -14.56
C VAL A 136 -15.44 -1.21 -14.48
N LYS A 137 -15.25 -2.48 -14.87
CA LYS A 137 -16.30 -3.51 -14.80
C LYS A 137 -16.11 -4.50 -13.66
N CYS A 138 -14.89 -4.58 -13.11
CA CYS A 138 -14.63 -5.48 -12.00
C CYS A 138 -13.71 -4.84 -10.95
N TYR A 139 -13.98 -5.15 -9.69
CA TYR A 139 -13.21 -4.80 -8.52
C TYR A 139 -12.88 -6.06 -7.71
N THR A 140 -11.60 -6.25 -7.43
CA THR A 140 -11.08 -7.26 -6.50
C THR A 140 -10.66 -6.52 -5.23
N PRO A 141 -11.50 -6.52 -4.18
CA PRO A 141 -11.28 -5.75 -2.97
C PRO A 141 -10.17 -6.33 -2.10
N ALA A 142 -9.70 -5.52 -1.15
CA ALA A 142 -9.06 -6.03 0.05
C ALA A 142 -10.11 -6.80 0.87
N SER A 143 -9.88 -8.09 1.07
CA SER A 143 -10.65 -8.95 1.97
C SER A 143 -9.79 -9.36 3.17
N ASP A 144 -10.12 -10.47 3.82
CA ASP A 144 -9.27 -11.06 4.87
C ASP A 144 -7.87 -11.45 4.36
N ILE A 145 -7.73 -11.55 3.04
CA ILE A 145 -6.45 -11.78 2.34
C ILE A 145 -6.20 -10.58 1.43
N ALA A 146 -5.30 -9.69 1.80
CA ALA A 146 -4.95 -8.55 0.97
C ALA A 146 -3.49 -8.66 0.49
N LEU A 147 -3.33 -8.63 -0.84
CA LEU A 147 -2.01 -8.57 -1.46
C LEU A 147 -1.39 -7.17 -1.33
N TRP A 148 -2.24 -6.14 -1.31
CA TRP A 148 -1.87 -4.73 -1.32
C TRP A 148 -2.18 -4.06 0.03
N PHE A 149 -1.12 -3.75 0.79
CA PHE A 149 -1.16 -2.92 2.00
C PHE A 149 -0.05 -1.89 1.93
N MET A 150 -0.40 -0.62 2.01
CA MET A 150 0.54 0.49 1.89
C MET A 150 0.64 1.24 3.21
N TYR A 151 1.86 1.43 3.68
CA TYR A 151 2.15 2.31 4.82
C TYR A 151 2.10 3.76 4.37
N GLN A 152 1.20 4.53 4.99
CA GLN A 152 0.93 5.93 4.70
C GLN A 152 0.83 6.74 5.99
N PRO A 153 1.97 7.00 6.66
CA PRO A 153 2.02 7.70 7.93
C PRO A 153 1.75 9.20 7.80
N LEU A 154 1.38 9.83 8.92
CA LEU A 154 1.52 11.26 9.11
C LEU A 154 2.95 11.56 9.55
N LEU A 155 3.68 12.26 8.70
CA LEU A 155 5.08 12.65 8.91
C LEU A 155 5.21 14.09 9.36
N MET A 156 6.24 14.35 10.16
CA MET A 156 6.65 15.69 10.57
C MET A 156 8.17 15.83 10.44
N ASN A 157 8.65 17.04 10.19
CA ASN A 157 10.06 17.37 10.31
C ASN A 157 10.48 17.25 11.77
N LYS A 158 11.52 16.46 12.05
CA LYS A 158 11.98 16.11 13.40
C LYS A 158 12.54 17.33 14.14
N SER A 159 13.43 18.10 13.49
CA SER A 159 13.99 19.33 14.08
C SER A 159 12.90 20.34 14.41
N LYS A 160 11.83 20.40 13.60
CA LYS A 160 10.68 21.27 13.89
C LYS A 160 9.92 20.79 15.12
N PHE A 161 9.68 19.50 15.29
CA PHE A 161 9.09 18.94 16.49
C PHE A 161 9.94 19.24 17.73
N GLU A 162 11.25 19.02 17.65
CA GLU A 162 12.20 19.27 18.74
C GLU A 162 12.28 20.76 19.12
N SER A 163 11.99 21.69 18.19
CA SER A 163 11.95 23.13 18.47
C SER A 163 10.69 23.58 19.23
N LEU A 164 9.70 22.73 19.39
CA LEU A 164 8.49 23.01 20.18
C LEU A 164 8.79 22.88 21.66
N ASN A 165 8.03 23.62 22.50
CA ASN A 165 8.13 23.43 23.93
C ASN A 165 7.50 22.09 24.38
N ALA A 166 7.80 21.66 25.61
CA ALA A 166 7.35 20.37 26.13
C ALA A 166 5.80 20.19 26.11
N GLU A 167 5.07 21.26 26.38
CA GLU A 167 3.59 21.22 26.37
C GLU A 167 3.05 20.99 24.95
N GLN A 168 3.64 21.68 23.95
CA GLN A 168 3.27 21.51 22.53
C GLN A 168 3.63 20.12 22.01
N GLN A 169 4.83 19.60 22.36
CA GLN A 169 5.22 18.23 22.02
C GLN A 169 4.26 17.22 22.61
N ALA A 170 3.93 17.34 23.91
CA ALA A 170 2.98 16.44 24.58
C ALA A 170 1.59 16.50 23.96
N ALA A 171 1.10 17.69 23.60
CA ALA A 171 -0.19 17.86 22.94
C ALA A 171 -0.23 17.19 21.56
N LEU A 172 0.84 17.33 20.76
CA LEU A 172 0.96 16.65 19.45
C LEU A 172 0.97 15.13 19.59
N LEU A 173 1.74 14.58 20.53
CA LEU A 173 1.82 13.14 20.76
C LEU A 173 0.49 12.58 21.24
N ALA A 174 -0.18 13.27 22.19
CA ALA A 174 -1.51 12.86 22.66
C ALA A 174 -2.58 12.94 21.54
N GLY A 175 -2.44 13.90 20.62
CA GLY A 175 -3.28 13.99 19.42
C GLY A 175 -3.00 12.86 18.44
N ALA A 176 -1.74 12.51 18.25
CA ALA A 176 -1.29 11.44 17.36
C ALA A 176 -1.82 10.07 17.81
N GLU A 177 -1.72 9.75 19.10
CA GLU A 177 -2.25 8.51 19.68
C GLU A 177 -3.76 8.33 19.39
N LYS A 178 -4.54 9.40 19.62
CA LYS A 178 -5.99 9.40 19.32
C LYS A 178 -6.26 9.24 17.83
N ALA A 179 -5.47 9.91 16.99
CA ALA A 179 -5.61 9.85 15.54
C ALA A 179 -5.30 8.45 15.00
N GLU A 180 -4.29 7.77 15.53
CA GLU A 180 -3.93 6.41 15.14
C GLU A 180 -5.04 5.41 15.48
N ALA A 181 -5.57 5.47 16.70
CA ALA A 181 -6.68 4.63 17.12
C ALA A 181 -7.95 4.86 16.26
N TYR A 182 -8.27 6.12 15.96
CA TYR A 182 -9.38 6.47 15.08
C TYR A 182 -9.16 5.96 13.65
N TYR A 183 -7.95 6.16 13.12
CA TYR A 183 -7.60 5.80 11.75
C TYR A 183 -7.74 4.29 11.50
N LEU A 184 -7.28 3.45 12.42
CA LEU A 184 -7.38 2.00 12.30
C LEU A 184 -8.83 1.53 12.15
N VAL A 185 -9.75 2.13 12.92
CA VAL A 185 -11.19 1.81 12.85
C VAL A 185 -11.78 2.28 11.52
N GLU A 186 -11.45 3.51 11.10
CA GLU A 186 -12.00 4.08 9.87
C GLU A 186 -11.45 3.42 8.61
N ALA A 187 -10.18 3.00 8.60
CA ALA A 187 -9.59 2.27 7.47
C ALA A 187 -10.34 0.95 7.22
N LYS A 188 -10.61 0.16 8.26
CA LYS A 188 -11.42 -1.08 8.16
C LYS A 188 -12.83 -0.81 7.63
N LYS A 189 -13.48 0.26 8.10
CA LYS A 189 -14.81 0.65 7.60
C LYS A 189 -14.79 1.06 6.13
N GLN A 190 -13.76 1.80 5.71
CA GLN A 190 -13.62 2.24 4.31
C GLN A 190 -13.41 1.05 3.36
N ASP A 191 -12.66 0.03 3.77
CA ASP A 191 -12.49 -1.17 2.97
C ASP A 191 -13.82 -1.88 2.74
N ALA A 192 -14.60 -2.11 3.79
CA ALA A 192 -15.93 -2.71 3.69
C ALA A 192 -16.90 -1.85 2.86
N ALA A 193 -16.90 -0.53 3.09
CA ALA A 193 -17.79 0.40 2.37
C ALA A 193 -17.45 0.51 0.88
N SER A 194 -16.19 0.32 0.48
CA SER A 194 -15.78 0.36 -0.92
C SER A 194 -16.49 -0.69 -1.75
N VAL A 195 -16.66 -1.89 -1.23
CA VAL A 195 -17.38 -2.99 -1.91
C VAL A 195 -18.83 -2.59 -2.22
N ASP A 196 -19.50 -1.96 -1.27
CA ASP A 196 -20.89 -1.51 -1.46
C ASP A 196 -21.01 -0.38 -2.50
N VAL A 197 -20.03 0.54 -2.54
CA VAL A 197 -20.00 1.61 -3.56
C VAL A 197 -19.86 1.01 -4.96
N PHE A 198 -18.92 0.08 -5.15
CA PHE A 198 -18.70 -0.57 -6.43
C PHE A 198 -19.93 -1.43 -6.86
N ARG A 199 -20.49 -2.20 -5.93
CA ARG A 199 -21.71 -3.00 -6.20
C ARG A 199 -22.89 -2.12 -6.60
N LYS A 200 -23.12 -0.98 -5.93
CA LYS A 200 -24.17 -0.01 -6.29
C LYS A 200 -23.94 0.63 -7.66
N ALA A 201 -22.69 0.77 -8.09
CA ALA A 201 -22.33 1.24 -9.42
C ALA A 201 -22.48 0.17 -10.53
N GLY A 202 -22.89 -1.05 -10.18
CA GLY A 202 -23.03 -2.16 -11.13
C GLY A 202 -21.72 -2.84 -11.50
N VAL A 203 -20.66 -2.63 -10.72
CA VAL A 203 -19.36 -3.25 -10.93
C VAL A 203 -19.37 -4.65 -10.31
N GLU A 204 -18.84 -5.62 -11.02
CA GLU A 204 -18.65 -6.99 -10.52
C GLU A 204 -17.63 -6.99 -9.37
N ILE A 205 -17.91 -7.74 -8.32
CA ILE A 205 -16.99 -7.96 -7.19
C ILE A 205 -16.45 -9.38 -7.30
N ALA A 206 -15.13 -9.51 -7.46
CA ALA A 206 -14.45 -10.79 -7.53
C ALA A 206 -13.42 -10.89 -6.39
N GLU A 207 -13.59 -11.84 -5.51
CA GLU A 207 -12.67 -12.06 -4.40
C GLU A 207 -11.48 -12.90 -4.84
N MET A 208 -10.31 -12.58 -4.27
CA MET A 208 -9.09 -13.37 -4.45
C MET A 208 -9.14 -14.61 -3.54
N THR A 209 -8.92 -15.78 -4.11
CA THR A 209 -8.83 -17.01 -3.32
C THR A 209 -7.46 -17.14 -2.65
N PRO A 210 -7.31 -18.01 -1.62
CA PRO A 210 -6.00 -18.32 -1.04
C PRO A 210 -4.99 -18.85 -2.08
N GLU A 211 -5.45 -19.61 -3.07
CA GLU A 211 -4.63 -20.15 -4.16
C GLU A 211 -4.16 -19.02 -5.10
N ASP A 212 -5.04 -18.08 -5.44
CA ASP A 212 -4.69 -16.89 -6.24
C ASP A 212 -3.66 -16.04 -5.51
N PHE A 213 -3.84 -15.80 -4.22
CA PHE A 213 -2.90 -15.08 -3.38
C PHE A 213 -1.52 -15.78 -3.32
N ALA A 214 -1.52 -17.10 -3.15
CA ALA A 214 -0.27 -17.89 -3.15
C ALA A 214 0.46 -17.78 -4.50
N ALA A 215 -0.28 -17.79 -5.62
CA ALA A 215 0.28 -17.62 -6.95
C ALA A 215 0.91 -16.21 -7.13
N TRP A 216 0.24 -15.15 -6.66
CA TRP A 216 0.81 -13.81 -6.64
C TRP A 216 2.06 -13.71 -5.76
N ARG A 217 2.02 -14.29 -4.56
CA ARG A 217 3.19 -14.30 -3.67
C ARG A 217 4.38 -15.02 -4.29
N ALA A 218 4.17 -16.12 -4.98
CA ALA A 218 5.25 -16.84 -5.66
C ALA A 218 5.97 -15.95 -6.69
N ILE A 219 5.23 -15.19 -7.50
CA ILE A 219 5.80 -14.21 -8.45
C ILE A 219 6.51 -13.07 -7.69
N ALA A 220 5.90 -12.54 -6.63
CA ALA A 220 6.51 -11.47 -5.85
C ALA A 220 7.86 -11.92 -5.24
N GLN A 221 7.94 -13.15 -4.73
CA GLN A 221 9.18 -13.72 -4.18
C GLN A 221 10.30 -13.79 -5.24
N GLU A 222 9.96 -14.20 -6.45
CA GLU A 222 10.93 -14.32 -7.55
C GLU A 222 11.32 -12.96 -8.18
N THR A 223 10.56 -11.91 -7.95
CA THR A 223 10.75 -10.58 -8.52
C THR A 223 11.02 -9.52 -7.44
N SER A 224 9.98 -9.03 -6.79
CA SER A 224 10.02 -7.91 -5.84
C SER A 224 10.92 -8.18 -4.65
N TYR A 225 10.78 -9.34 -4.01
CA TYR A 225 11.59 -9.71 -2.85
C TYR A 225 13.05 -9.91 -3.24
N LYS A 226 13.34 -10.65 -4.31
CA LYS A 226 14.73 -10.81 -4.81
C LYS A 226 15.37 -9.48 -5.16
N LYS A 227 14.63 -8.61 -5.85
CA LYS A 227 15.14 -7.29 -6.21
C LYS A 227 15.41 -6.42 -5.00
N PHE A 228 14.50 -6.43 -4.02
CA PHE A 228 14.69 -5.74 -2.75
C PHE A 228 15.96 -6.17 -2.03
N LEU A 229 16.18 -7.48 -1.90
CA LEU A 229 17.37 -8.05 -1.27
C LEU A 229 18.67 -7.71 -2.03
N ALA A 230 18.59 -7.54 -3.35
CA ALA A 230 19.74 -7.12 -4.15
C ALA A 230 20.05 -5.63 -4.01
N ASP A 231 19.03 -4.79 -3.82
CA ASP A 231 19.16 -3.33 -3.81
C ASP A 231 19.43 -2.76 -2.41
N VAL A 232 19.08 -3.50 -1.33
CA VAL A 232 19.16 -3.03 0.06
C VAL A 232 20.19 -3.86 0.84
N PRO A 233 21.34 -3.29 1.23
CA PRO A 233 22.40 -4.05 1.90
C PRO A 233 21.96 -4.75 3.19
N ASP A 234 21.09 -4.13 3.99
CA ASP A 234 20.49 -4.68 5.22
C ASP A 234 19.08 -5.29 4.96
N GLY A 235 18.75 -5.53 3.70
CA GLY A 235 17.41 -5.93 3.25
C GLY A 235 16.93 -7.23 3.87
N GLN A 236 17.82 -8.22 4.04
CA GLN A 236 17.44 -9.49 4.67
C GLN A 236 17.05 -9.29 6.14
N ALA A 237 17.82 -8.51 6.89
CA ALA A 237 17.52 -8.25 8.29
C ALA A 237 16.18 -7.50 8.45
N LEU A 238 15.92 -6.49 7.62
CA LEU A 238 14.65 -5.77 7.62
C LEU A 238 13.47 -6.67 7.26
N LEU A 239 13.64 -7.54 6.28
CA LEU A 239 12.60 -8.48 5.88
C LEU A 239 12.31 -9.51 6.98
N ASP A 240 13.35 -10.04 7.63
CA ASP A 240 13.21 -10.99 8.73
C ASP A 240 12.49 -10.34 9.92
N MET A 241 12.81 -9.09 10.28
CA MET A 241 12.12 -8.32 11.31
C MET A 241 10.63 -8.15 10.97
N ALA A 242 10.30 -7.81 9.71
CA ALA A 242 8.90 -7.64 9.29
C ALA A 242 8.13 -8.97 9.31
N MET A 243 8.78 -10.07 8.90
CA MET A 243 8.16 -11.40 8.86
C MET A 243 8.03 -12.06 10.23
N ALA A 244 8.81 -11.65 11.21
CA ALA A 244 8.74 -12.13 12.60
C ALA A 244 7.50 -11.62 13.36
N VAL A 245 6.82 -10.59 12.84
CA VAL A 245 5.59 -10.08 13.44
C VAL A 245 4.42 -10.97 13.03
N GLU A 246 3.80 -11.64 14.01
CA GLU A 246 2.66 -12.54 13.84
C GLU A 246 1.29 -11.85 14.03
#